data_c2261e8ea59fac580319179db947d06c
#
_entry.id   c2261e8ea59fac580319179db947d06c
#
_cell.length_a   1.000
_cell.length_b   1.000
_cell.length_c   1.000
_cell.angle_alpha   90.00
_cell.angle_beta   90.00
_cell.angle_gamma   90.00
#
_symmetry.space_group_name_H-M   'P 1'
#
loop_
_entity.id
_entity.type
_entity.pdbx_description
1 polymer ?
#
loop_
_entity_poly.entity_id
_entity_poly.type
_entity_poly.pdbx_seq_one_letter_code
_entity_poly.pdbx_strand_id
1 'polypeptide(L)'
;MIDAHIHLDQYSDTELDKCIPEWQAARVGAVIAVSMNLASAHRTLELKKRYPDFVYAAIGYHPEQPFPHPAEIEEIFSLIKQEKEKLCAIGEVGLPYYSPHAGAWAEAYGELLGQFAALAAETDLPLVLHAVHDKAEPALEIILAQGVCKAHFHWLKAPDDVIDRIIRCGYYISLTPEVCYRKRDQRLALRVPLSGLLLETDGPWPHSGPFTGKRTTPLFLRDSIATVAALRGLAFAEVAASSTRATQKLYGIPEACSYM
;
A
#
# COMPACT_ATOMS: atom_id res chain seq x y z
N MET A 1 8.05 -12.46 5.24
CA MET A 1 7.01 -11.81 4.41
C MET A 1 6.76 -10.42 4.96
N ILE A 2 6.39 -9.46 4.12
CA ILE A 2 5.99 -8.10 4.53
C ILE A 2 4.62 -7.84 3.91
N ASP A 3 3.69 -7.29 4.70
CA ASP A 3 2.41 -6.79 4.20
C ASP A 3 2.64 -5.38 3.66
N ALA A 4 2.53 -5.20 2.35
CA ALA A 4 2.90 -3.95 1.69
C ALA A 4 1.83 -2.84 1.83
N HIS A 5 0.64 -3.15 2.38
CA HIS A 5 -0.43 -2.18 2.60
C HIS A 5 -1.50 -2.73 3.56
N ILE A 6 -1.71 -2.04 4.68
CA ILE A 6 -2.73 -2.38 5.67
C ILE A 6 -3.19 -1.12 6.42
N HIS A 7 -4.49 -0.98 6.67
CA HIS A 7 -5.07 0.05 7.55
C HIS A 7 -5.02 -0.41 9.01
N LEU A 8 -3.82 -0.40 9.59
CA LEU A 8 -3.57 -0.94 10.92
C LEU A 8 -4.27 -0.12 12.02
N ASP A 9 -4.52 1.16 11.76
CA ASP A 9 -5.28 2.08 12.62
C ASP A 9 -6.73 1.62 12.89
N GLN A 10 -7.30 0.79 12.00
CA GLN A 10 -8.65 0.26 12.12
C GLN A 10 -8.75 -1.04 12.95
N TYR A 11 -7.64 -1.51 13.49
CA TYR A 11 -7.62 -2.60 14.47
C TYR A 11 -7.55 -2.02 15.88
N SER A 12 -8.32 -2.58 16.80
CA SER A 12 -8.26 -2.17 18.20
C SER A 12 -6.93 -2.57 18.85
N ASP A 13 -6.53 -1.87 19.91
CA ASP A 13 -5.31 -2.21 20.66
C ASP A 13 -5.33 -3.65 21.16
N THR A 14 -6.49 -4.10 21.67
CA THR A 14 -6.66 -5.47 22.15
C THR A 14 -6.51 -6.51 21.05
N GLU A 15 -6.93 -6.20 19.81
CA GLU A 15 -6.67 -7.07 18.65
C GLU A 15 -5.19 -7.09 18.34
N LEU A 16 -4.54 -5.92 18.22
CA LEU A 16 -3.14 -5.81 17.83
C LEU A 16 -2.20 -6.51 18.83
N ASP A 17 -2.47 -6.39 20.13
CA ASP A 17 -1.69 -7.06 21.19
C ASP A 17 -1.70 -8.59 21.06
N LYS A 18 -2.78 -9.15 20.52
CA LYS A 18 -2.90 -10.59 20.27
C LYS A 18 -2.35 -10.98 18.91
N CYS A 19 -2.72 -10.24 17.87
CA CYS A 19 -2.45 -10.62 16.49
C CYS A 19 -0.99 -10.38 16.07
N ILE A 20 -0.34 -9.30 16.51
CA ILE A 20 1.04 -9.01 16.10
C ILE A 20 2.01 -10.13 16.49
N PRO A 21 2.00 -10.67 17.72
CA PRO A 21 2.82 -11.83 18.06
C PRO A 21 2.51 -13.07 17.20
N GLU A 22 1.24 -13.31 16.87
CA GLU A 22 0.84 -14.41 15.99
C GLU A 22 1.37 -14.22 14.56
N TRP A 23 1.28 -12.99 14.02
CA TRP A 23 1.80 -12.65 12.71
C TRP A 23 3.32 -12.83 12.63
N GLN A 24 4.04 -12.36 13.65
CA GLN A 24 5.49 -12.54 13.76
C GLN A 24 5.89 -14.03 13.87
N ALA A 25 5.18 -14.80 14.67
CA ALA A 25 5.39 -16.26 14.78
C ALA A 25 5.16 -16.98 13.42
N ALA A 26 4.24 -16.46 12.60
CA ALA A 26 3.98 -16.91 11.23
C ALA A 26 4.96 -16.34 10.18
N ARG A 27 6.02 -15.65 10.62
CA ARG A 27 7.06 -15.04 9.77
C ARG A 27 6.57 -13.87 8.90
N VAL A 28 5.56 -13.14 9.35
CA VAL A 28 5.32 -11.76 8.88
C VAL A 28 6.32 -10.89 9.62
N GLY A 29 7.27 -10.31 8.90
CA GLY A 29 8.38 -9.55 9.51
C GLY A 29 8.07 -8.06 9.65
N ALA A 30 7.15 -7.54 8.86
CA ALA A 30 6.75 -6.12 8.91
C ALA A 30 5.41 -5.90 8.21
N VAL A 31 4.81 -4.73 8.47
CA VAL A 31 3.64 -4.21 7.76
C VAL A 31 3.84 -2.73 7.41
N ILE A 32 3.34 -2.32 6.25
CA ILE A 32 3.24 -0.91 5.85
C ILE A 32 1.86 -0.43 6.25
N ALA A 33 1.80 0.33 7.33
CA ALA A 33 0.56 0.89 7.86
C ALA A 33 0.28 2.25 7.21
N VAL A 34 -0.83 2.34 6.49
CA VAL A 34 -1.25 3.56 5.79
C VAL A 34 -2.32 4.29 6.58
N SER A 35 -2.45 5.61 6.38
CA SER A 35 -3.50 6.41 7.02
C SER A 35 -4.58 6.86 6.05
N MET A 36 -5.74 7.23 6.59
CA MET A 36 -6.91 7.68 5.84
C MET A 36 -7.20 9.18 5.99
N ASN A 37 -6.83 9.79 7.12
CA ASN A 37 -7.05 11.19 7.47
C ASN A 37 -6.10 11.60 8.61
N LEU A 38 -6.21 12.81 9.11
CA LEU A 38 -5.32 13.31 10.16
C LEU A 38 -5.35 12.48 11.46
N ALA A 39 -6.55 12.07 11.92
CA ALA A 39 -6.66 11.24 13.13
C ALA A 39 -6.00 9.88 12.93
N SER A 40 -6.22 9.26 11.78
CA SER A 40 -5.58 8.02 11.33
C SER A 40 -4.06 8.18 11.21
N ALA A 41 -3.57 9.32 10.72
CA ALA A 41 -2.13 9.62 10.61
C ALA A 41 -1.46 9.62 11.99
N HIS A 42 -2.05 10.31 12.98
CA HIS A 42 -1.56 10.28 14.36
C HIS A 42 -1.56 8.87 14.93
N ARG A 43 -2.66 8.12 14.71
CA ARG A 43 -2.77 6.73 15.18
C ARG A 43 -1.69 5.83 14.53
N THR A 44 -1.43 5.99 13.26
CA THR A 44 -0.39 5.23 12.54
C THR A 44 1.00 5.51 13.11
N LEU A 45 1.31 6.77 13.45
CA LEU A 45 2.56 7.14 14.12
C LEU A 45 2.66 6.58 15.55
N GLU A 46 1.56 6.53 16.31
CA GLU A 46 1.53 5.88 17.63
C GLU A 46 1.83 4.38 17.50
N LEU A 47 1.24 3.70 16.52
CA LEU A 47 1.49 2.29 16.25
C LEU A 47 2.94 2.05 15.83
N LYS A 48 3.51 2.91 14.98
CA LYS A 48 4.95 2.87 14.66
C LYS A 48 5.82 3.01 15.90
N LYS A 49 5.48 3.92 16.81
CA LYS A 49 6.21 4.09 18.09
C LYS A 49 6.07 2.87 19.01
N ARG A 50 4.88 2.24 19.02
CA ARG A 50 4.59 1.05 19.86
C ARG A 50 5.25 -0.21 19.35
N TYR A 51 5.36 -0.36 18.01
CA TYR A 51 5.91 -1.54 17.33
C TYR A 51 7.00 -1.14 16.33
N PRO A 52 8.14 -0.56 16.79
CA PRO A 52 9.10 0.14 15.94
C PRO A 52 9.79 -0.74 14.90
N ASP A 53 9.96 -2.04 15.18
CA ASP A 53 10.62 -3.00 14.29
C ASP A 53 9.63 -3.76 13.39
N PHE A 54 8.33 -3.52 13.56
CA PHE A 54 7.28 -4.26 12.84
C PHE A 54 6.42 -3.34 11.99
N VAL A 55 6.03 -2.15 12.48
CA VAL A 55 5.18 -1.19 11.78
C VAL A 55 6.03 -0.15 11.07
N TYR A 56 5.85 -0.01 9.77
CA TYR A 56 6.39 1.06 8.94
C TYR A 56 5.26 1.99 8.54
N ALA A 57 5.37 3.27 8.90
CA ALA A 57 4.28 4.23 8.79
C ALA A 57 4.30 4.97 7.45
N ALA A 58 3.14 5.04 6.81
CA ALA A 58 2.85 5.92 5.69
C ALA A 58 1.66 6.80 6.06
N ILE A 59 1.76 8.12 5.90
CA ILE A 59 0.68 9.04 6.23
C ILE A 59 0.26 9.88 5.02
N GLY A 60 -1.05 10.04 4.86
CA GLY A 60 -1.68 10.73 3.74
C GLY A 60 -3.16 10.98 4.01
N TYR A 61 -3.90 11.37 2.97
CA TYR A 61 -5.35 11.54 3.00
C TYR A 61 -6.01 10.67 1.93
N HIS A 62 -6.79 9.71 2.34
CA HIS A 62 -7.40 8.70 1.47
C HIS A 62 -8.52 9.32 0.62
N PRO A 63 -8.55 9.11 -0.72
CA PRO A 63 -9.45 9.82 -1.62
C PRO A 63 -10.92 9.40 -1.49
N GLU A 64 -11.24 8.27 -0.90
CA GLU A 64 -12.64 7.86 -0.68
C GLU A 64 -13.26 8.49 0.60
N GLN A 65 -12.49 9.31 1.32
CA GLN A 65 -13.02 10.16 2.40
C GLN A 65 -13.78 11.36 1.80
N PRO A 66 -14.62 12.08 2.57
CA PRO A 66 -15.11 13.40 2.17
C PRO A 66 -13.96 14.33 1.86
N PHE A 67 -14.15 15.27 0.91
CA PHE A 67 -13.07 16.20 0.58
C PHE A 67 -12.64 16.99 1.83
N PRO A 68 -11.33 17.03 2.15
CA PRO A 68 -10.86 17.54 3.43
C PRO A 68 -10.97 19.06 3.55
N HIS A 69 -11.06 19.54 4.78
CA HIS A 69 -10.89 20.98 5.02
C HIS A 69 -9.42 21.36 4.79
N PRO A 70 -9.14 22.54 4.19
CA PRO A 70 -7.75 22.96 3.92
C PRO A 70 -6.81 22.89 5.12
N ALA A 71 -7.28 23.29 6.31
CA ALA A 71 -6.47 23.22 7.53
C ALA A 71 -6.05 21.79 7.90
N GLU A 72 -6.87 20.78 7.63
CA GLU A 72 -6.52 19.37 7.87
C GLU A 72 -5.37 18.93 6.96
N ILE A 73 -5.40 19.36 5.70
CA ILE A 73 -4.33 19.05 4.73
C ILE A 73 -3.03 19.76 5.10
N GLU A 74 -3.10 21.03 5.50
CA GLU A 74 -1.93 21.78 5.97
C GLU A 74 -1.28 21.08 7.18
N GLU A 75 -2.09 20.57 8.11
CA GLU A 75 -1.61 19.84 9.27
C GLU A 75 -0.98 18.50 8.89
N ILE A 76 -1.58 17.73 7.96
CA ILE A 76 -1.00 16.50 7.43
C ILE A 76 0.34 16.78 6.73
N PHE A 77 0.45 17.81 5.90
CA PHE A 77 1.69 18.19 5.24
C PHE A 77 2.77 18.59 6.26
N SER A 78 2.37 19.35 7.28
CA SER A 78 3.26 19.72 8.38
C SER A 78 3.77 18.49 9.13
N LEU A 79 2.87 17.56 9.43
CA LEU A 79 3.18 16.30 10.10
C LEU A 79 4.13 15.42 9.26
N ILE A 80 3.91 15.32 7.95
CA ILE A 80 4.82 14.59 7.06
C ILE A 80 6.23 15.19 7.13
N LYS A 81 6.37 16.51 7.03
CA LYS A 81 7.66 17.18 7.09
C LYS A 81 8.35 17.01 8.44
N GLN A 82 7.61 17.09 9.54
CA GLN A 82 8.14 16.95 10.90
C GLN A 82 8.58 15.51 11.23
N GLU A 83 7.81 14.54 10.78
CA GLU A 83 8.02 13.12 11.09
C GLU A 83 8.73 12.34 9.97
N LYS A 84 9.26 13.05 8.94
CA LYS A 84 9.86 12.47 7.73
C LYS A 84 10.75 11.26 8.01
N GLU A 85 11.65 11.38 8.99
CA GLU A 85 12.62 10.32 9.31
C GLU A 85 11.99 9.06 9.92
N LYS A 86 10.72 9.14 10.33
CA LYS A 86 9.97 8.01 10.88
C LYS A 86 9.02 7.38 9.85
N LEU A 87 8.82 8.06 8.71
CA LEU A 87 7.94 7.61 7.65
C LEU A 87 8.69 6.78 6.61
N CYS A 88 8.03 5.75 6.10
CA CYS A 88 8.53 4.99 4.96
C CYS A 88 7.89 5.43 3.63
N ALA A 89 6.77 6.16 3.67
CA ALA A 89 6.05 6.64 2.50
C ALA A 89 5.07 7.76 2.84
N ILE A 90 4.55 8.43 1.81
CA ILE A 90 3.33 9.24 1.87
C ILE A 90 2.18 8.39 1.32
N GLY A 91 1.11 8.24 2.10
CA GLY A 91 -0.04 7.44 1.70
C GLY A 91 -0.95 7.01 2.88
N GLU A 92 -2.15 6.63 2.56
CA GLU A 92 -2.67 6.43 1.23
C GLU A 92 -3.21 7.75 0.64
N VAL A 93 -2.93 8.01 -0.61
CA VAL A 93 -3.40 9.18 -1.36
C VAL A 93 -3.87 8.74 -2.75
N GLY A 94 -4.56 9.59 -3.50
CA GLY A 94 -4.95 9.18 -4.85
C GLY A 94 -6.20 9.87 -5.37
N LEU A 95 -6.94 9.13 -6.23
CA LEU A 95 -8.15 9.61 -6.89
C LEU A 95 -9.36 8.76 -6.48
N PRO A 96 -10.51 9.37 -6.14
CA PRO A 96 -11.69 8.65 -5.69
C PRO A 96 -12.35 7.90 -6.86
N TYR A 97 -12.87 6.71 -6.56
CA TYR A 97 -13.61 5.89 -7.51
C TYR A 97 -14.91 5.33 -6.94
N TYR A 98 -14.89 4.85 -5.71
CA TYR A 98 -16.01 4.14 -5.08
C TYR A 98 -16.99 5.07 -4.34
N SER A 99 -16.53 6.25 -3.91
CA SER A 99 -17.37 7.18 -3.16
C SER A 99 -18.49 7.76 -4.02
N PRO A 100 -19.68 8.00 -3.46
CA PRO A 100 -20.81 8.62 -4.18
C PRO A 100 -20.47 9.99 -4.78
N HIS A 101 -19.46 10.66 -4.24
CA HIS A 101 -19.04 12.01 -4.64
C HIS A 101 -17.80 12.01 -5.54
N ALA A 102 -17.31 10.84 -5.99
CA ALA A 102 -16.09 10.73 -6.79
C ALA A 102 -16.07 11.65 -8.02
N GLY A 103 -17.21 11.77 -8.72
CA GLY A 103 -17.33 12.66 -9.87
C GLY A 103 -17.30 14.16 -9.51
N ALA A 104 -17.95 14.54 -8.40
CA ALA A 104 -18.05 15.94 -7.97
C ALA A 104 -16.71 16.51 -7.47
N TRP A 105 -15.84 15.65 -6.92
CA TRP A 105 -14.55 16.03 -6.34
C TRP A 105 -13.34 15.63 -7.18
N ALA A 106 -13.54 15.11 -8.41
CA ALA A 106 -12.46 14.54 -9.22
C ALA A 106 -11.32 15.54 -9.49
N GLU A 107 -11.65 16.79 -9.85
CA GLU A 107 -10.65 17.84 -10.10
C GLU A 107 -9.91 18.23 -8.82
N ALA A 108 -10.65 18.49 -7.74
CA ALA A 108 -10.06 18.86 -6.46
C ALA A 108 -9.15 17.78 -5.88
N TYR A 109 -9.52 16.48 -6.03
CA TYR A 109 -8.64 15.37 -5.66
C TYR A 109 -7.44 15.25 -6.60
N GLY A 110 -7.57 15.60 -7.88
CA GLY A 110 -6.44 15.70 -8.80
C GLY A 110 -5.41 16.73 -8.35
N GLU A 111 -5.87 17.93 -7.96
CA GLU A 111 -5.01 18.97 -7.39
C GLU A 111 -4.36 18.53 -6.08
N LEU A 112 -5.13 17.91 -5.18
CA LEU A 112 -4.63 17.41 -3.91
C LEU A 112 -3.57 16.30 -4.10
N LEU A 113 -3.81 15.37 -5.03
CA LEU A 113 -2.81 14.36 -5.41
C LEU A 113 -1.54 15.02 -5.94
N GLY A 114 -1.66 16.08 -6.76
CA GLY A 114 -0.52 16.87 -7.24
C GLY A 114 0.31 17.46 -6.10
N GLN A 115 -0.34 17.98 -5.05
CA GLN A 115 0.34 18.52 -3.87
C GLN A 115 1.08 17.41 -3.08
N PHE A 116 0.44 16.26 -2.84
CA PHE A 116 1.11 15.12 -2.22
C PHE A 116 2.27 14.58 -3.05
N ALA A 117 2.11 14.54 -4.38
CA ALA A 117 3.16 14.11 -5.30
C ALA A 117 4.37 15.07 -5.27
N ALA A 118 4.13 16.39 -5.25
CA ALA A 118 5.19 17.38 -5.09
C ALA A 118 5.93 17.20 -3.75
N LEU A 119 5.19 16.98 -2.66
CA LEU A 119 5.78 16.73 -1.35
C LEU A 119 6.59 15.41 -1.32
N ALA A 120 6.12 14.36 -2.00
CA ALA A 120 6.85 13.10 -2.13
C ALA A 120 8.17 13.29 -2.89
N ALA A 121 8.17 14.05 -3.98
CA ALA A 121 9.37 14.39 -4.73
C ALA A 121 10.34 15.25 -3.89
N GLU A 122 9.85 16.24 -3.13
CA GLU A 122 10.65 17.08 -2.21
C GLU A 122 11.32 16.25 -1.10
N THR A 123 10.60 15.28 -0.57
CA THR A 123 11.05 14.48 0.59
C THR A 123 11.77 13.19 0.22
N ASP A 124 11.78 12.79 -1.05
CA ASP A 124 12.25 11.49 -1.57
C ASP A 124 11.51 10.27 -0.95
N LEU A 125 10.30 10.49 -0.44
CA LEU A 125 9.45 9.42 0.08
C LEU A 125 8.63 8.77 -1.05
N PRO A 126 8.44 7.45 -1.04
CA PRO A 126 7.50 6.78 -1.94
C PRO A 126 6.07 7.28 -1.77
N LEU A 127 5.28 7.26 -2.87
CA LEU A 127 3.82 7.41 -2.80
C LEU A 127 3.11 6.07 -2.76
N VAL A 128 2.12 5.91 -1.88
CA VAL A 128 1.17 4.79 -1.89
C VAL A 128 -0.16 5.29 -2.45
N LEU A 129 -0.57 4.73 -3.59
CA LEU A 129 -1.61 5.27 -4.44
C LEU A 129 -2.88 4.43 -4.45
N HIS A 130 -4.00 5.03 -4.07
CA HIS A 130 -5.32 4.60 -4.43
C HIS A 130 -5.66 5.12 -5.84
N ALA A 131 -5.47 4.28 -6.84
CA ALA A 131 -5.67 4.65 -8.25
C ALA A 131 -6.19 3.45 -9.05
N VAL A 132 -7.49 3.20 -8.94
CA VAL A 132 -8.12 2.02 -9.53
C VAL A 132 -8.92 2.35 -10.78
N HIS A 133 -9.05 1.37 -11.67
CA HIS A 133 -9.84 1.45 -12.90
C HIS A 133 -9.40 2.61 -13.81
N ASP A 134 -10.32 3.51 -14.18
CA ASP A 134 -10.08 4.69 -15.00
C ASP A 134 -9.28 5.79 -14.28
N LYS A 135 -9.04 5.64 -12.97
CA LYS A 135 -8.25 6.58 -12.16
C LYS A 135 -6.75 6.29 -12.22
N ALA A 136 -6.35 5.10 -12.64
CA ALA A 136 -4.94 4.71 -12.69
C ALA A 136 -4.12 5.57 -13.67
N GLU A 137 -4.64 5.84 -14.87
CA GLU A 137 -3.94 6.67 -15.86
C GLU A 137 -3.83 8.14 -15.45
N PRO A 138 -4.91 8.85 -15.05
CA PRO A 138 -4.79 10.21 -14.54
C PRO A 138 -3.83 10.33 -13.33
N ALA A 139 -3.87 9.38 -12.40
CA ALA A 139 -2.94 9.38 -11.28
C ALA A 139 -1.48 9.22 -11.73
N LEU A 140 -1.22 8.33 -12.69
CA LEU A 140 0.11 8.16 -13.28
C LEU A 140 0.62 9.46 -13.92
N GLU A 141 -0.22 10.15 -14.71
CA GLU A 141 0.15 11.43 -15.33
C GLU A 141 0.49 12.50 -14.28
N ILE A 142 -0.32 12.61 -13.24
CA ILE A 142 -0.10 13.59 -12.16
C ILE A 142 1.23 13.35 -11.47
N ILE A 143 1.52 12.10 -11.07
CA ILE A 143 2.77 11.82 -10.33
C ILE A 143 4.01 11.94 -11.21
N LEU A 144 3.91 11.63 -12.50
CA LEU A 144 4.99 11.83 -13.48
C LEU A 144 5.28 13.32 -13.67
N ALA A 145 4.24 14.15 -13.78
CA ALA A 145 4.38 15.62 -13.92
C ALA A 145 5.09 16.24 -12.70
N GLN A 146 4.97 15.66 -11.51
CA GLN A 146 5.64 16.12 -10.29
C GLN A 146 7.02 15.48 -10.07
N GLY A 147 7.49 14.61 -10.97
CA GLY A 147 8.80 13.99 -10.89
C GLY A 147 8.93 12.94 -9.78
N VAL A 148 7.84 12.31 -9.38
CA VAL A 148 7.86 11.24 -8.38
C VAL A 148 8.68 10.05 -8.89
N CYS A 149 9.71 9.64 -8.15
CA CYS A 149 10.60 8.55 -8.54
C CYS A 149 10.17 7.19 -7.99
N LYS A 150 9.39 7.14 -6.91
CA LYS A 150 9.02 5.93 -6.19
C LYS A 150 7.51 5.91 -5.93
N ALA A 151 6.80 4.92 -6.47
CA ALA A 151 5.36 4.81 -6.24
C ALA A 151 4.92 3.35 -6.12
N HIS A 152 3.90 3.12 -5.31
CA HIS A 152 3.18 1.87 -5.15
C HIS A 152 1.73 2.09 -5.59
N PHE A 153 1.33 1.48 -6.69
CA PHE A 153 -0.07 1.37 -7.10
C PHE A 153 -0.68 0.17 -6.36
N HIS A 154 -1.33 0.47 -5.24
CA HIS A 154 -1.90 -0.57 -4.38
C HIS A 154 -3.17 -1.15 -5.01
N TRP A 155 -3.39 -2.47 -4.79
CA TRP A 155 -4.57 -3.22 -5.27
C TRP A 155 -5.01 -2.82 -6.68
N LEU A 156 -4.05 -2.71 -7.59
CA LEU A 156 -4.26 -2.12 -8.92
C LEU A 156 -5.31 -2.86 -9.75
N LYS A 157 -6.21 -2.09 -10.31
CA LYS A 157 -7.20 -2.50 -11.31
C LYS A 157 -7.14 -1.48 -12.44
N ALA A 158 -6.52 -1.83 -13.55
CA ALA A 158 -6.33 -0.88 -14.67
C ALA A 158 -6.35 -1.63 -16.01
N PRO A 159 -6.51 -0.90 -17.14
CA PRO A 159 -6.26 -1.42 -18.47
C PRO A 159 -4.81 -1.89 -18.64
N ASP A 160 -4.61 -2.87 -19.52
CA ASP A 160 -3.33 -3.53 -19.72
C ASP A 160 -2.22 -2.57 -20.18
N ASP A 161 -2.53 -1.61 -21.02
CA ASP A 161 -1.59 -0.58 -21.50
C ASP A 161 -1.15 0.38 -20.40
N VAL A 162 -2.04 0.74 -19.49
CA VAL A 162 -1.74 1.55 -18.29
C VAL A 162 -0.84 0.76 -17.33
N ILE A 163 -1.14 -0.53 -17.10
CA ILE A 163 -0.29 -1.42 -16.31
C ILE A 163 1.13 -1.45 -16.88
N ASP A 164 1.27 -1.61 -18.21
CA ASP A 164 2.58 -1.64 -18.87
C ASP A 164 3.32 -0.31 -18.73
N ARG A 165 2.62 0.81 -18.74
CA ARG A 165 3.22 2.13 -18.50
C ARG A 165 3.74 2.25 -17.08
N ILE A 166 2.94 1.84 -16.09
CA ILE A 166 3.35 1.82 -14.67
C ILE A 166 4.62 0.97 -14.48
N ILE A 167 4.66 -0.23 -15.09
CA ILE A 167 5.83 -1.12 -15.05
C ILE A 167 7.05 -0.47 -15.70
N ARG A 168 6.89 0.16 -16.89
CA ARG A 168 8.00 0.83 -17.59
C ARG A 168 8.56 2.03 -16.82
N CYS A 169 7.73 2.70 -16.03
CA CYS A 169 8.17 3.77 -15.12
C CYS A 169 8.95 3.24 -13.91
N GLY A 170 9.03 1.91 -13.72
CA GLY A 170 9.71 1.30 -12.58
C GLY A 170 8.91 1.37 -11.28
N TYR A 171 7.63 1.69 -11.35
CA TYR A 171 6.74 1.72 -10.20
C TYR A 171 6.29 0.32 -9.79
N TYR A 172 5.88 0.20 -8.53
CA TYR A 172 5.50 -1.06 -7.91
C TYR A 172 3.98 -1.25 -7.95
N ILE A 173 3.57 -2.51 -8.07
CA ILE A 173 2.15 -2.90 -8.11
C ILE A 173 1.94 -4.02 -7.10
N SER A 174 0.89 -3.93 -6.30
CA SER A 174 0.54 -4.98 -5.34
C SER A 174 -0.66 -5.81 -5.75
N LEU A 175 -0.71 -7.00 -5.16
CA LEU A 175 -1.83 -7.92 -5.21
C LEU A 175 -2.35 -8.19 -3.80
N THR A 176 -3.65 -8.11 -3.64
CA THR A 176 -4.37 -8.54 -2.42
C THR A 176 -4.69 -10.04 -2.47
N PRO A 177 -5.27 -10.62 -1.42
CA PRO A 177 -5.80 -11.98 -1.42
C PRO A 177 -6.81 -12.28 -2.55
N GLU A 178 -7.32 -11.27 -3.28
CA GLU A 178 -8.11 -11.48 -4.49
C GLU A 178 -7.40 -12.32 -5.55
N VAL A 179 -6.07 -12.34 -5.58
CA VAL A 179 -5.30 -13.19 -6.50
C VAL A 179 -5.66 -14.68 -6.35
N CYS A 180 -6.09 -15.11 -5.17
CA CYS A 180 -6.49 -16.50 -4.93
C CYS A 180 -7.78 -16.90 -5.66
N TYR A 181 -8.64 -15.94 -6.03
CA TYR A 181 -9.94 -16.25 -6.60
C TYR A 181 -10.38 -15.37 -7.77
N ARG A 182 -9.71 -14.25 -8.06
CA ARG A 182 -10.03 -13.34 -9.17
C ARG A 182 -9.12 -13.56 -10.37
N LYS A 183 -9.68 -13.91 -11.51
CA LYS A 183 -8.93 -14.09 -12.77
C LYS A 183 -8.18 -12.82 -13.21
N ARG A 184 -8.73 -11.64 -12.93
CA ARG A 184 -8.09 -10.35 -13.19
C ARG A 184 -6.73 -10.28 -12.45
N ASP A 185 -6.72 -10.53 -11.14
CA ASP A 185 -5.51 -10.44 -10.32
C ASP A 185 -4.52 -11.55 -10.65
N GLN A 186 -5.00 -12.74 -11.05
CA GLN A 186 -4.15 -13.81 -11.56
C GLN A 186 -3.43 -13.42 -12.86
N ARG A 187 -4.11 -12.71 -13.77
CA ARG A 187 -3.45 -12.16 -14.98
C ARG A 187 -2.43 -11.07 -14.62
N LEU A 188 -2.79 -10.17 -13.70
CA LEU A 188 -1.86 -9.15 -13.19
C LEU A 188 -0.64 -9.79 -12.54
N ALA A 189 -0.84 -10.86 -11.74
CA ALA A 189 0.25 -11.65 -11.15
C ALA A 189 1.21 -12.25 -12.17
N LEU A 190 0.76 -12.58 -13.37
CA LEU A 190 1.60 -13.10 -14.44
C LEU A 190 2.33 -11.99 -15.22
N ARG A 191 1.74 -10.79 -15.28
CA ARG A 191 2.24 -9.65 -16.07
C ARG A 191 3.33 -8.85 -15.37
N VAL A 192 3.13 -8.55 -14.08
CA VAL A 192 4.07 -7.69 -13.32
C VAL A 192 5.37 -8.45 -13.04
N PRO A 193 6.55 -7.92 -13.38
CA PRO A 193 7.82 -8.53 -12.99
C PRO A 193 7.92 -8.72 -11.48
N LEU A 194 8.48 -9.85 -11.01
CA LEU A 194 8.61 -10.12 -9.55
C LEU A 194 9.35 -9.04 -8.80
N SER A 195 10.28 -8.35 -9.46
CA SER A 195 11.05 -7.25 -8.85
C SER A 195 10.23 -5.99 -8.57
N GLY A 196 9.04 -5.85 -9.20
CA GLY A 196 8.08 -4.77 -8.99
C GLY A 196 6.77 -5.23 -8.38
N LEU A 197 6.65 -6.53 -8.03
CA LEU A 197 5.44 -7.12 -7.49
C LEU A 197 5.48 -7.13 -5.96
N LEU A 198 4.52 -6.45 -5.36
CA LEU A 198 4.28 -6.47 -3.92
C LEU A 198 3.08 -7.35 -3.59
N LEU A 199 3.02 -7.81 -2.35
CA LEU A 199 1.86 -8.53 -1.80
C LEU A 199 1.38 -7.81 -0.55
N GLU A 200 0.08 -7.67 -0.44
CA GLU A 200 -0.58 -6.94 0.63
C GLU A 200 -1.88 -7.62 1.04
N THR A 201 -2.50 -7.13 2.11
CA THR A 201 -3.82 -7.62 2.52
C THR A 201 -4.91 -6.57 2.43
N ASP A 202 -4.57 -5.29 2.48
CA ASP A 202 -5.52 -4.19 2.61
C ASP A 202 -6.48 -4.39 3.81
N GLY A 203 -5.96 -5.02 4.87
CA GLY A 203 -6.75 -5.26 6.08
C GLY A 203 -7.13 -3.94 6.76
N PRO A 204 -8.34 -3.87 7.35
CA PRO A 204 -9.28 -4.98 7.62
C PRO A 204 -10.33 -5.23 6.54
N TRP A 205 -10.21 -4.68 5.32
CA TRP A 205 -11.20 -4.88 4.26
C TRP A 205 -11.48 -6.37 4.04
N PRO A 206 -12.78 -6.78 3.95
CA PRO A 206 -13.12 -8.19 3.80
C PRO A 206 -12.82 -8.70 2.39
N HIS A 207 -12.34 -9.92 2.30
CA HIS A 207 -12.16 -10.64 1.05
C HIS A 207 -13.21 -11.73 0.87
N SER A 208 -13.50 -12.07 -0.40
CA SER A 208 -14.44 -13.13 -0.78
C SER A 208 -13.72 -14.48 -1.01
N GLY A 209 -14.41 -15.43 -1.65
CA GLY A 209 -13.83 -16.75 -1.98
C GLY A 209 -13.40 -17.52 -0.73
N PRO A 210 -12.15 -18.00 -0.65
CA PRO A 210 -11.68 -18.79 0.50
C PRO A 210 -11.58 -17.99 1.80
N PHE A 211 -11.70 -16.67 1.74
CA PHE A 211 -11.60 -15.75 2.88
C PHE A 211 -12.96 -15.24 3.37
N THR A 212 -14.06 -15.62 2.72
CA THR A 212 -15.41 -15.18 3.10
C THR A 212 -15.70 -15.42 4.57
N GLY A 213 -16.12 -14.36 5.28
CA GLY A 213 -16.44 -14.39 6.71
C GLY A 213 -15.25 -14.42 7.66
N LYS A 214 -14.02 -14.38 7.14
CA LYS A 214 -12.80 -14.28 7.95
C LYS A 214 -12.38 -12.83 8.12
N ARG A 215 -11.89 -12.46 9.30
CA ARG A 215 -11.23 -11.18 9.53
C ARG A 215 -9.94 -11.13 8.70
N THR A 216 -9.75 -10.09 7.91
CA THR A 216 -8.52 -9.93 7.12
C THR A 216 -7.32 -9.76 8.03
N THR A 217 -6.23 -10.42 7.69
CA THR A 217 -5.01 -10.50 8.48
C THR A 217 -3.80 -10.69 7.55
N PRO A 218 -2.61 -10.18 7.89
CA PRO A 218 -1.36 -10.43 7.16
C PRO A 218 -1.02 -11.92 6.94
N LEU A 219 -1.66 -12.84 7.66
CA LEU A 219 -1.50 -14.29 7.43
C LEU A 219 -1.99 -14.72 6.05
N PHE A 220 -2.93 -13.99 5.43
CA PHE A 220 -3.42 -14.26 4.07
C PHE A 220 -2.35 -14.10 2.99
N LEU A 221 -1.25 -13.41 3.29
CA LEU A 221 -0.09 -13.36 2.38
C LEU A 221 0.43 -14.73 1.99
N ARG A 222 0.32 -15.74 2.87
CA ARG A 222 0.76 -17.11 2.57
C ARG A 222 -0.02 -17.73 1.41
N ASP A 223 -1.33 -17.51 1.40
CA ASP A 223 -2.22 -17.99 0.33
C ASP A 223 -1.95 -17.24 -0.98
N SER A 224 -1.75 -15.92 -0.90
CA SER A 224 -1.37 -15.08 -2.04
C SER A 224 -0.04 -15.52 -2.64
N ILE A 225 1.00 -15.75 -1.82
CA ILE A 225 2.31 -16.24 -2.25
C ILE A 225 2.19 -17.63 -2.90
N ALA A 226 1.47 -18.56 -2.25
CA ALA A 226 1.27 -19.90 -2.80
C ALA A 226 0.57 -19.86 -4.16
N THR A 227 -0.43 -19.00 -4.31
CA THR A 227 -1.15 -18.82 -5.57
C THR A 227 -0.24 -18.24 -6.65
N VAL A 228 0.50 -17.17 -6.36
CA VAL A 228 1.45 -16.57 -7.32
C VAL A 228 2.55 -17.57 -7.72
N ALA A 229 3.06 -18.34 -6.77
CA ALA A 229 4.05 -19.39 -7.02
C ALA A 229 3.51 -20.46 -7.98
N ALA A 230 2.30 -20.95 -7.72
CA ALA A 230 1.65 -21.93 -8.59
C ALA A 230 1.38 -21.38 -10.00
N LEU A 231 0.88 -20.13 -10.11
CA LEU A 231 0.61 -19.48 -11.40
C LEU A 231 1.87 -19.31 -12.25
N ARG A 232 3.01 -19.04 -11.61
CA ARG A 232 4.30 -18.77 -12.29
C ARG A 232 5.19 -20.00 -12.42
N GLY A 233 4.83 -21.14 -11.83
CA GLY A 233 5.68 -22.33 -11.79
C GLY A 233 6.96 -22.15 -10.96
N LEU A 234 6.89 -21.34 -9.91
CA LEU A 234 8.02 -21.00 -9.04
C LEU A 234 7.87 -21.64 -7.64
N ALA A 235 8.95 -21.71 -6.88
CA ALA A 235 8.88 -22.13 -5.50
C ALA A 235 8.23 -21.05 -4.61
N PHE A 236 7.47 -21.45 -3.59
CA PHE A 236 6.92 -20.53 -2.58
C PHE A 236 7.98 -19.60 -1.99
N ALA A 237 9.15 -20.14 -1.64
CA ALA A 237 10.25 -19.39 -1.05
C ALA A 237 10.80 -18.31 -2.00
N GLU A 238 10.80 -18.56 -3.30
CA GLU A 238 11.26 -17.62 -4.32
C GLU A 238 10.33 -16.42 -4.42
N VAL A 239 9.01 -16.64 -4.50
CA VAL A 239 8.02 -15.57 -4.53
C VAL A 239 8.02 -14.79 -3.22
N ALA A 240 8.05 -15.48 -2.07
CA ALA A 240 8.12 -14.84 -0.75
C ALA A 240 9.36 -13.95 -0.60
N ALA A 241 10.52 -14.43 -1.01
CA ALA A 241 11.76 -13.67 -0.96
C ALA A 241 11.74 -12.48 -1.92
N SER A 242 11.21 -12.67 -3.14
CA SER A 242 11.16 -11.62 -4.15
C SER A 242 10.23 -10.47 -3.75
N SER A 243 9.00 -10.77 -3.31
CA SER A 243 8.05 -9.75 -2.84
C SER A 243 8.57 -9.04 -1.59
N THR A 244 9.21 -9.75 -0.67
CA THR A 244 9.83 -9.15 0.51
C THR A 244 10.93 -8.16 0.11
N ARG A 245 11.86 -8.56 -0.77
CA ARG A 245 12.92 -7.66 -1.26
C ARG A 245 12.37 -6.45 -2.02
N ALA A 246 11.32 -6.66 -2.85
CA ALA A 246 10.67 -5.57 -3.56
C ALA A 246 10.08 -4.53 -2.59
N THR A 247 9.38 -5.00 -1.55
CA THR A 247 8.83 -4.13 -0.49
C THR A 247 9.95 -3.41 0.28
N GLN A 248 10.99 -4.13 0.68
CA GLN A 248 12.15 -3.55 1.37
C GLN A 248 12.83 -2.46 0.53
N LYS A 249 13.04 -2.74 -0.76
CA LYS A 249 13.68 -1.78 -1.68
C LYS A 249 12.85 -0.51 -1.86
N LEU A 250 11.53 -0.65 -2.03
CA LEU A 250 10.64 0.50 -2.22
C LEU A 250 10.61 1.39 -0.98
N TYR A 251 10.42 0.79 0.20
CA TYR A 251 10.14 1.50 1.44
C TYR A 251 11.38 1.74 2.32
N GLY A 252 12.57 1.38 1.84
CA GLY A 252 13.79 1.56 2.61
C GLY A 252 13.87 0.72 3.88
N ILE A 253 13.19 -0.44 3.91
CA ILE A 253 13.19 -1.33 5.07
C ILE A 253 14.49 -2.13 5.10
N PRO A 254 15.25 -2.10 6.23
CA PRO A 254 16.47 -2.89 6.35
C PRO A 254 16.20 -4.39 6.12
N GLU A 255 17.14 -5.05 5.43
CA GLU A 255 17.13 -6.51 5.45
C GLU A 255 17.33 -6.97 6.89
N ALA A 256 16.43 -7.83 7.41
CA ALA A 256 16.63 -8.40 8.72
C ALA A 256 17.99 -9.12 8.71
N CYS A 257 18.91 -8.70 9.58
CA CYS A 257 20.13 -9.45 9.82
C CYS A 257 19.71 -10.89 10.15
N SER A 258 20.05 -11.83 9.27
CA SER A 258 19.93 -13.25 9.56
C SER A 258 20.88 -13.54 10.71
N TYR A 259 20.40 -13.44 11.94
CA TYR A 259 21.08 -14.06 13.05
C TYR A 259 21.03 -15.58 12.78
N MET A 260 22.18 -16.08 12.31
CA MET A 260 22.47 -17.51 12.22
C MET A 260 22.39 -18.16 13.60
#